data_1b17cfbf54fb88d096806bf02681029a
#
_entry.id   1b17cfbf54fb88d096806bf02681029a
#
_cell.length_a   1.000
_cell.length_b   1.000
_cell.length_c   1.000
_cell.angle_alpha   90.00
_cell.angle_beta   90.00
_cell.angle_gamma   90.00
#
_symmetry.space_group_name_H-M   'P 1'
#
loop_
_entity.id
_entity.type
_entity.pdbx_description
1 polymer ?
#
loop_
_entity_poly.entity_id
_entity_poly.type
_entity_poly.pdbx_seq_one_letter_code
_entity_poly.pdbx_strand_id
1 'polypeptide(L)'
;MKPIAVVLLVSAGLLASAGLSAHEIPSDVRIQAFLHQDAQRLRLLVRVPAASTVNDIEWPAKGPLLDLASVSPATLEQAARWISSRVDLFEDDRQLGSPRIAGARVSLPSDTSFDSYEHALAHITGAPLSVAVDLATSQALVDVMLEYPSASAQSRVSISTRFEAAGLRSVTVLRFRTTGASVGGEGTSTGRALLVERAFQFHGNSGFVRLDPRWFQAASRFVVDGFFHILGGIDHLLFLLCLVIPFRRFGALIVIVTSFTVAHSVTLIASAYDMAPSALWFPPLVETLIAASIVYMALENIVSPALNRRWVITFAFGLVHGFGFSFALRDSLQLAGNHVLTSLLSFNVGVELGQLLVLVLAIPALDAVFRYGVPERIGTIVLSALVAHTGWHWMTERGGRLAQYQYEWPVFDFAFFDLLLRWSMVAVALAAVAWLIFGVRKGAVHESWVRRSLRSGSPGVASGRTDHGAHEHRAQSL
;
A
#
# COMPACT_ATOMS: atom_id res chain seq x y z
N MET A 1 -16.87 -43.15 3.93
CA MET A 1 -17.62 -42.06 4.57
C MET A 1 -16.80 -40.99 5.29
N LYS A 2 -15.46 -41.10 5.37
CA LYS A 2 -14.59 -40.12 6.06
C LYS A 2 -14.13 -38.91 5.23
N PRO A 3 -14.04 -38.95 3.87
CA PRO A 3 -13.56 -37.78 3.12
C PRO A 3 -14.59 -36.64 2.98
N ILE A 4 -15.89 -36.95 3.06
CA ILE A 4 -16.96 -35.93 2.95
C ILE A 4 -16.98 -35.00 4.18
N ALA A 5 -16.61 -35.52 5.35
CA ALA A 5 -16.58 -34.75 6.59
C ALA A 5 -15.48 -33.68 6.60
N VAL A 6 -14.35 -33.93 5.95
CA VAL A 6 -13.24 -32.94 5.84
C VAL A 6 -13.60 -31.82 4.87
N VAL A 7 -14.26 -32.15 3.76
CA VAL A 7 -14.73 -31.15 2.79
C VAL A 7 -15.83 -30.27 3.42
N LEU A 8 -16.73 -30.85 4.21
CA LEU A 8 -17.78 -30.13 4.93
C LEU A 8 -17.23 -29.25 6.06
N LEU A 9 -16.16 -29.67 6.76
CA LEU A 9 -15.53 -28.87 7.81
C LEU A 9 -14.76 -27.66 7.24
N VAL A 10 -14.09 -27.83 6.10
CA VAL A 10 -13.42 -26.72 5.39
C VAL A 10 -14.46 -25.75 4.81
N SER A 11 -15.58 -26.28 4.28
CA SER A 11 -16.67 -25.45 3.76
C SER A 11 -17.42 -24.69 4.87
N ALA A 12 -17.62 -25.30 6.04
CA ALA A 12 -18.25 -24.66 7.20
C ALA A 12 -17.37 -23.54 7.80
N GLY A 13 -16.04 -23.70 7.80
CA GLY A 13 -15.11 -22.67 8.24
C GLY A 13 -15.09 -21.43 7.33
N LEU A 14 -15.33 -21.60 6.02
CA LEU A 14 -15.41 -20.52 5.04
C LEU A 14 -16.78 -19.80 5.02
N LEU A 15 -17.84 -20.45 5.49
CA LEU A 15 -19.19 -19.88 5.55
C LEU A 15 -19.51 -19.17 6.87
N ALA A 16 -18.68 -19.34 7.90
CA ALA A 16 -18.91 -18.75 9.24
C ALA A 16 -18.54 -17.24 9.34
N SER A 17 -18.07 -16.61 8.27
CA SER A 17 -17.70 -15.18 8.27
C SER A 17 -18.81 -14.22 7.84
N ALA A 18 -20.05 -14.68 7.65
CA ALA A 18 -21.17 -13.84 7.25
C ALA A 18 -22.00 -13.40 8.47
N GLY A 19 -21.55 -12.41 9.19
CA GLY A 19 -22.30 -11.87 10.32
C GLY A 19 -21.61 -10.75 11.08
N LEU A 20 -20.92 -9.84 10.40
CA LEU A 20 -20.48 -8.58 11.02
C LEU A 20 -21.52 -7.50 10.72
N SER A 21 -22.40 -7.26 11.71
CA SER A 21 -23.29 -6.12 11.77
C SER A 21 -22.53 -4.84 11.48
N ALA A 22 -23.08 -3.97 10.62
CA ALA A 22 -22.61 -2.61 10.48
C ALA A 22 -22.75 -1.90 11.82
N HIS A 23 -21.65 -1.80 12.59
CA HIS A 23 -21.62 -0.93 13.75
C HIS A 23 -21.65 0.52 13.25
N GLU A 24 -22.49 1.33 13.84
CA GLU A 24 -22.38 2.79 13.76
C GLU A 24 -20.92 3.15 14.01
N ILE A 25 -20.28 3.80 13.02
CA ILE A 25 -18.90 4.25 13.15
C ILE A 25 -18.91 5.34 14.22
N PRO A 26 -18.28 5.15 15.39
CA PRO A 26 -18.14 6.22 16.36
C PRO A 26 -17.41 7.39 15.68
N SER A 27 -17.88 8.63 15.87
CA SER A 27 -17.25 9.81 15.33
C SER A 27 -15.79 9.87 15.81
N ASP A 28 -14.84 9.76 14.87
CA ASP A 28 -13.42 9.82 15.19
C ASP A 28 -13.04 11.20 15.75
N VAL A 29 -12.36 11.22 16.88
CA VAL A 29 -11.80 12.44 17.47
C VAL A 29 -10.56 12.85 16.67
N ARG A 30 -10.63 14.02 16.02
CA ARG A 30 -9.51 14.54 15.23
C ARG A 30 -8.56 15.36 16.08
N ILE A 31 -7.29 14.94 16.10
CA ILE A 31 -6.18 15.65 16.74
C ILE A 31 -5.29 16.23 15.65
N GLN A 32 -4.94 17.50 15.75
CA GLN A 32 -4.03 18.16 14.81
C GLN A 32 -2.73 18.49 15.53
N ALA A 33 -1.60 18.25 14.89
CA ALA A 33 -0.30 18.53 15.45
C ALA A 33 0.69 19.05 14.42
N PHE A 34 1.56 19.95 14.85
CA PHE A 34 2.77 20.35 14.14
C PHE A 34 4.00 20.03 14.99
N LEU A 35 4.98 19.38 14.41
CA LEU A 35 6.29 19.19 15.00
C LEU A 35 7.33 19.91 14.16
N HIS A 36 7.94 20.93 14.72
CA HIS A 36 8.99 21.71 14.08
C HIS A 36 10.34 21.45 14.74
N GLN A 37 11.32 21.06 13.93
CA GLN A 37 12.70 20.84 14.36
C GLN A 37 13.57 22.04 14.03
N ASP A 38 14.04 22.71 15.06
CA ASP A 38 15.03 23.78 15.03
C ASP A 38 16.40 23.24 15.48
N ALA A 39 17.47 24.03 15.33
CA ALA A 39 18.83 23.65 15.69
C ALA A 39 19.00 23.24 17.18
N GLN A 40 18.18 23.79 18.08
CA GLN A 40 18.29 23.59 19.53
C GLN A 40 16.99 23.13 20.19
N ARG A 41 15.87 23.06 19.44
CA ARG A 41 14.56 22.75 20.01
C ARG A 41 13.69 21.97 19.05
N LEU A 42 12.92 21.05 19.61
CA LEU A 42 11.74 20.48 18.98
C LEU A 42 10.52 21.16 19.56
N ARG A 43 9.71 21.77 18.71
CA ARG A 43 8.49 22.46 19.12
C ARG A 43 7.29 21.69 18.60
N LEU A 44 6.48 21.17 19.53
CA LEU A 44 5.26 20.44 19.24
C LEU A 44 4.04 21.31 19.57
N LEU A 45 3.27 21.64 18.54
CA LEU A 45 1.96 22.28 18.68
C LEU A 45 0.89 21.22 18.53
N VAL A 46 -0.05 21.13 19.46
CA VAL A 46 -1.11 20.11 19.44
C VAL A 46 -2.45 20.75 19.71
N ARG A 47 -3.44 20.42 18.88
CA ARG A 47 -4.85 20.78 19.07
C ARG A 47 -5.66 19.52 19.35
N VAL A 48 -6.37 19.49 20.47
CA VAL A 48 -7.20 18.38 20.92
C VAL A 48 -8.58 18.90 21.29
N PRO A 49 -9.69 18.23 20.94
CA PRO A 49 -11.00 18.56 21.49
C PRO A 49 -11.01 18.43 23.02
N ALA A 50 -11.54 19.43 23.73
CA ALA A 50 -11.66 19.39 25.19
C ALA A 50 -12.47 18.19 25.67
N ALA A 51 -13.46 17.77 24.88
CA ALA A 51 -14.26 16.58 25.13
C ALA A 51 -13.42 15.28 25.28
N SER A 52 -12.22 15.22 24.66
CA SER A 52 -11.32 14.07 24.80
C SER A 52 -10.63 14.01 26.17
N THR A 53 -10.71 15.07 26.96
CA THR A 53 -10.00 15.23 28.24
C THR A 53 -10.93 15.21 29.45
N VAL A 54 -12.26 15.17 29.25
CA VAL A 54 -13.26 15.35 30.31
C VAL A 54 -13.22 14.29 31.41
N ASN A 55 -12.69 13.11 31.11
CA ASN A 55 -12.54 12.04 32.11
C ASN A 55 -11.37 12.31 33.08
N ASP A 56 -10.41 13.13 32.65
CA ASP A 56 -9.15 13.39 33.38
C ASP A 56 -9.04 14.85 33.85
N ILE A 57 -9.86 15.77 33.26
CA ILE A 57 -9.79 17.22 33.51
C ILE A 57 -11.19 17.75 33.76
N GLU A 58 -11.40 18.41 34.90
CA GLU A 58 -12.63 19.10 35.21
C GLU A 58 -12.60 20.51 34.61
N TRP A 59 -13.36 20.68 33.53
CA TRP A 59 -13.51 21.98 32.88
C TRP A 59 -14.58 22.80 33.59
N PRO A 60 -14.28 24.07 33.95
CA PRO A 60 -15.30 24.96 34.57
C PRO A 60 -16.43 25.16 33.58
N ALA A 61 -17.65 24.83 33.98
CA ALA A 61 -18.83 24.90 33.12
C ALA A 61 -20.02 25.59 33.81
N LYS A 62 -20.79 26.32 33.01
CA LYS A 62 -22.10 26.89 33.37
C LYS A 62 -23.16 26.18 32.51
N GLY A 63 -23.70 25.07 33.01
CA GLY A 63 -24.58 24.22 32.23
C GLY A 63 -23.80 23.56 31.07
N PRO A 64 -24.26 23.65 29.82
CA PRO A 64 -23.56 23.06 28.67
C PRO A 64 -22.37 23.93 28.18
N LEU A 65 -22.24 25.16 28.66
CA LEU A 65 -21.23 26.11 28.22
C LEU A 65 -20.00 26.08 29.11
N LEU A 66 -18.83 26.24 28.51
CA LEU A 66 -17.55 26.42 29.18
C LEU A 66 -17.50 27.84 29.81
N ASP A 67 -17.26 27.94 31.11
CA ASP A 67 -17.07 29.22 31.78
C ASP A 67 -15.64 29.74 31.53
N LEU A 68 -15.46 30.46 30.42
CA LEU A 68 -14.16 30.99 29.99
C LEU A 68 -13.52 31.93 31.02
N ALA A 69 -14.33 32.61 31.86
CA ALA A 69 -13.82 33.47 32.91
C ALA A 69 -13.18 32.70 34.06
N SER A 70 -13.61 31.46 34.28
CA SER A 70 -13.10 30.55 35.32
C SER A 70 -12.02 29.60 34.82
N VAL A 71 -11.72 29.59 33.50
CA VAL A 71 -10.57 28.78 32.98
C VAL A 71 -9.26 29.36 33.50
N SER A 72 -8.69 28.70 34.49
CA SER A 72 -7.45 29.14 35.13
C SER A 72 -6.19 28.68 34.37
N PRO A 73 -5.05 29.38 34.56
CA PRO A 73 -3.77 28.90 34.06
C PRO A 73 -3.44 27.45 34.52
N ALA A 74 -3.86 27.07 35.74
CA ALA A 74 -3.68 25.75 36.30
C ALA A 74 -4.48 24.68 35.50
N THR A 75 -5.72 25.00 35.10
CA THR A 75 -6.55 24.12 34.26
C THR A 75 -5.88 23.90 32.89
N LEU A 76 -5.36 24.95 32.26
CA LEU A 76 -4.64 24.86 30.98
C LEU A 76 -3.33 24.10 31.13
N GLU A 77 -2.61 24.28 32.21
CA GLU A 77 -1.39 23.50 32.49
C GLU A 77 -1.70 22.02 32.71
N GLN A 78 -2.81 21.70 33.39
CA GLN A 78 -3.26 20.31 33.53
C GLN A 78 -3.58 19.68 32.18
N ALA A 79 -4.24 20.41 31.27
CA ALA A 79 -4.50 19.96 29.92
C ALA A 79 -3.20 19.75 29.11
N ALA A 80 -2.23 20.65 29.26
CA ALA A 80 -0.93 20.52 28.61
C ALA A 80 -0.14 19.31 29.13
N ARG A 81 -0.17 19.04 30.44
CA ARG A 81 0.44 17.84 31.04
C ARG A 81 -0.26 16.57 30.58
N TRP A 82 -1.58 16.58 30.44
CA TRP A 82 -2.36 15.47 29.93
C TRP A 82 -1.95 15.13 28.48
N ILE A 83 -1.82 16.14 27.61
CA ILE A 83 -1.33 15.96 26.24
C ILE A 83 0.11 15.45 26.25
N SER A 84 0.98 16.07 27.03
CA SER A 84 2.39 15.69 27.14
C SER A 84 2.58 14.24 27.58
N SER A 85 1.74 13.72 28.48
CA SER A 85 1.81 12.32 28.93
C SER A 85 1.42 11.30 27.86
N ARG A 86 0.80 11.75 26.77
CA ARG A 86 0.33 10.91 25.66
C ARG A 86 1.18 11.00 24.40
N VAL A 87 2.27 11.77 24.45
CA VAL A 87 3.21 11.91 23.33
C VAL A 87 4.62 11.69 23.84
N ASP A 88 5.29 10.68 23.34
CA ASP A 88 6.72 10.47 23.53
C ASP A 88 7.46 10.89 22.26
N LEU A 89 8.45 11.76 22.40
CA LEU A 89 9.37 12.13 21.35
C LEU A 89 10.73 11.46 21.57
N PHE A 90 11.35 11.06 20.49
CA PHE A 90 12.67 10.44 20.47
C PHE A 90 13.58 11.19 19.51
N GLU A 91 14.83 11.33 19.88
CA GLU A 91 15.90 11.87 19.07
C GLU A 91 17.00 10.81 18.95
N ASP A 92 17.33 10.39 17.74
CA ASP A 92 18.27 9.29 17.45
C ASP A 92 17.98 8.00 18.26
N ASP A 93 16.69 7.62 18.32
CA ASP A 93 16.13 6.48 19.05
C ASP A 93 16.23 6.61 20.61
N ARG A 94 16.67 7.76 21.13
CA ARG A 94 16.67 8.08 22.57
C ARG A 94 15.43 8.88 22.92
N GLN A 95 14.67 8.43 23.91
CA GLN A 95 13.52 9.18 24.42
C GLN A 95 13.94 10.53 25.02
N LEU A 96 13.27 11.59 24.61
CA LEU A 96 13.44 12.91 25.20
C LEU A 96 12.72 12.98 26.55
N GLY A 97 13.25 13.79 27.45
CA GLY A 97 12.65 14.04 28.75
C GLY A 97 11.35 14.82 28.67
N SER A 98 10.80 15.17 29.83
CA SER A 98 9.57 15.98 29.91
C SER A 98 9.74 17.34 29.22
N PRO A 99 8.76 17.77 28.41
CA PRO A 99 8.83 19.06 27.72
C PRO A 99 8.60 20.24 28.68
N ARG A 100 9.04 21.41 28.25
CA ARG A 100 8.57 22.67 28.79
C ARG A 100 7.22 23.01 28.16
N ILE A 101 6.22 23.27 28.98
CA ILE A 101 4.93 23.83 28.50
C ILE A 101 5.18 25.31 28.19
N ALA A 102 5.13 25.68 26.92
CA ALA A 102 5.45 27.02 26.44
C ALA A 102 4.19 27.88 26.16
N GLY A 103 3.02 27.24 26.06
CA GLY A 103 1.73 27.90 25.90
C GLY A 103 0.58 26.89 25.91
N ALA A 104 -0.58 27.36 26.39
CA ALA A 104 -1.83 26.61 26.32
C ALA A 104 -3.01 27.58 26.28
N ARG A 105 -4.06 27.24 25.50
CA ARG A 105 -5.27 28.05 25.39
C ARG A 105 -6.47 27.24 24.97
N VAL A 106 -7.66 27.80 25.20
CA VAL A 106 -8.92 27.33 24.62
C VAL A 106 -9.16 28.01 23.27
N SER A 107 -9.69 27.29 22.30
CA SER A 107 -9.98 27.74 20.95
C SER A 107 -11.38 27.34 20.50
N LEU A 108 -11.91 28.05 19.51
CA LEU A 108 -13.22 27.79 18.90
C LEU A 108 -13.13 26.62 17.90
N PRO A 109 -14.22 25.87 17.67
CA PRO A 109 -14.26 24.84 16.64
C PRO A 109 -14.09 25.41 15.22
N SER A 110 -14.46 26.68 15.01
CA SER A 110 -14.30 27.40 13.74
C SER A 110 -12.92 28.00 13.52
N ASP A 111 -12.00 27.86 14.49
CA ASP A 111 -10.65 28.41 14.37
C ASP A 111 -9.80 27.61 13.36
N THR A 112 -9.29 28.31 12.35
CA THR A 112 -8.49 27.74 11.25
C THR A 112 -6.99 27.92 11.44
N SER A 113 -6.53 28.38 12.61
CA SER A 113 -5.10 28.65 12.85
C SER A 113 -4.20 27.42 12.66
N PHE A 114 -4.74 26.20 12.85
CA PHE A 114 -4.01 24.94 12.60
C PHE A 114 -3.94 24.53 11.12
N ASP A 115 -4.26 25.43 10.19
CA ASP A 115 -4.02 25.20 8.76
C ASP A 115 -2.53 25.38 8.40
N SER A 116 -1.77 26.21 9.15
CA SER A 116 -0.32 26.34 9.01
C SER A 116 0.38 26.44 10.37
N TYR A 117 1.67 26.07 10.38
CA TYR A 117 2.49 26.14 11.59
C TYR A 117 2.60 27.56 12.13
N GLU A 118 2.82 28.53 11.24
CA GLU A 118 3.01 29.95 11.60
C GLU A 118 1.74 30.52 12.24
N HIS A 119 0.57 30.22 11.69
CA HIS A 119 -0.71 30.65 12.24
C HIS A 119 -0.99 29.96 13.58
N ALA A 120 -0.73 28.66 13.71
CA ALA A 120 -0.91 27.94 14.96
C ALA A 120 0.01 28.48 16.07
N LEU A 121 1.28 28.76 15.75
CA LEU A 121 2.22 29.34 16.69
C LEU A 121 1.77 30.74 17.15
N ALA A 122 1.42 31.63 16.21
CA ALA A 122 0.93 32.97 16.52
C ALA A 122 -0.37 32.93 17.32
N HIS A 123 -1.25 31.97 17.03
CA HIS A 123 -2.49 31.77 17.75
C HIS A 123 -2.25 31.37 19.20
N ILE A 124 -1.42 30.34 19.45
CA ILE A 124 -1.15 29.84 20.82
C ILE A 124 -0.47 30.91 21.68
N THR A 125 0.41 31.72 21.08
CA THR A 125 1.14 32.77 21.79
C THR A 125 0.36 34.12 21.86
N GLY A 126 -0.77 34.21 21.17
CA GLY A 126 -1.60 35.41 21.11
C GLY A 126 -2.51 35.61 22.33
N ALA A 127 -3.38 36.63 22.25
CA ALA A 127 -4.33 36.91 23.31
C ALA A 127 -5.34 35.77 23.53
N PRO A 128 -5.75 35.48 24.77
CA PRO A 128 -6.75 34.45 25.06
C PRO A 128 -8.11 34.79 24.43
N LEU A 129 -8.99 33.79 24.33
CA LEU A 129 -10.34 33.93 23.82
C LEU A 129 -11.13 34.91 24.75
N SER A 130 -11.97 35.77 24.14
CA SER A 130 -12.82 36.68 24.90
C SER A 130 -13.79 35.90 25.80
N VAL A 131 -13.93 36.32 27.04
CA VAL A 131 -14.86 35.72 28.02
C VAL A 131 -16.34 35.91 27.65
N ALA A 132 -16.64 36.79 26.70
CA ALA A 132 -17.99 37.03 26.21
C ALA A 132 -18.48 36.03 25.17
N VAL A 133 -17.67 35.06 24.81
CA VAL A 133 -18.02 34.04 23.79
C VAL A 133 -18.73 32.87 24.45
N ASP A 134 -19.91 32.53 23.96
CA ASP A 134 -20.62 31.31 24.33
C ASP A 134 -20.02 30.12 23.60
N LEU A 135 -19.35 29.21 24.33
CA LEU A 135 -18.69 28.06 23.79
C LEU A 135 -19.17 26.81 24.52
N ALA A 136 -19.78 25.87 23.79
CA ALA A 136 -20.14 24.58 24.37
C ALA A 136 -18.87 23.78 24.74
N THR A 137 -18.83 23.20 25.96
CA THR A 137 -17.68 22.43 26.42
C THR A 137 -17.34 21.27 25.48
N SER A 138 -18.34 20.62 24.87
CA SER A 138 -18.19 19.56 23.90
C SER A 138 -17.56 20.00 22.57
N GLN A 139 -17.62 21.29 22.24
CA GLN A 139 -17.08 21.88 21.01
C GLN A 139 -15.76 22.62 21.22
N ALA A 140 -15.38 22.88 22.47
CA ALA A 140 -14.14 23.56 22.80
C ALA A 140 -12.92 22.77 22.32
N LEU A 141 -11.93 23.50 21.79
CA LEU A 141 -10.62 22.95 21.43
C LEU A 141 -9.57 23.45 22.42
N VAL A 142 -8.56 22.63 22.66
CA VAL A 142 -7.41 22.96 23.52
C VAL A 142 -6.16 22.92 22.67
N ASP A 143 -5.49 24.05 22.58
CA ASP A 143 -4.24 24.21 21.85
C ASP A 143 -3.09 24.32 22.84
N VAL A 144 -2.04 23.50 22.62
CA VAL A 144 -0.89 23.44 23.53
C VAL A 144 0.40 23.51 22.72
N MET A 145 1.38 24.23 23.27
CA MET A 145 2.75 24.28 22.77
C MET A 145 3.72 23.64 23.78
N LEU A 146 4.39 22.60 23.33
CA LEU A 146 5.41 21.86 24.08
C LEU A 146 6.77 22.07 23.43
N GLU A 147 7.79 22.37 24.23
CA GLU A 147 9.16 22.51 23.76
C GLU A 147 10.07 21.47 24.42
N TYR A 148 10.82 20.76 23.59
CA TYR A 148 11.82 19.79 24.00
C TYR A 148 13.21 20.30 23.59
N PRO A 149 14.27 20.05 24.39
CA PRO A 149 15.62 20.30 23.96
C PRO A 149 15.99 19.35 22.81
N SER A 150 16.66 19.86 21.79
CA SER A 150 17.19 19.06 20.67
C SER A 150 18.70 19.22 20.58
N ALA A 151 19.39 18.16 20.23
CA ALA A 151 20.84 18.17 20.09
C ALA A 151 21.27 18.76 18.72
N SER A 152 20.48 18.58 17.67
CA SER A 152 20.81 19.05 16.32
C SER A 152 19.57 19.15 15.41
N ALA A 153 19.58 20.12 14.51
CA ALA A 153 18.57 20.22 13.44
C ALA A 153 18.59 19.01 12.47
N GLN A 154 19.63 18.18 12.53
CA GLN A 154 19.81 17.01 11.63
C GLN A 154 19.61 15.69 12.35
N SER A 155 19.29 15.70 13.65
CA SER A 155 18.97 14.48 14.39
C SER A 155 17.66 13.88 13.89
N ARG A 156 17.60 12.55 13.95
CA ARG A 156 16.39 11.83 13.50
C ARG A 156 15.35 11.84 14.60
N VAL A 157 14.18 12.36 14.24
CA VAL A 157 13.06 12.46 15.17
C VAL A 157 12.10 11.29 14.96
N SER A 158 11.66 10.71 16.06
CA SER A 158 10.59 9.71 16.09
C SER A 158 9.56 10.09 17.13
N ILE A 159 8.33 9.64 16.94
CA ILE A 159 7.19 9.94 17.80
C ILE A 159 6.42 8.68 18.14
N SER A 160 5.85 8.64 19.34
CA SER A 160 4.82 7.67 19.73
C SER A 160 3.67 8.41 20.37
N THR A 161 2.44 8.17 19.89
CA THR A 161 1.23 8.81 20.43
C THR A 161 0.29 7.77 21.05
N ARG A 162 -0.37 8.17 22.15
CA ARG A 162 -1.31 7.36 22.93
C ARG A 162 -2.55 8.18 23.27
N PHE A 163 -3.27 8.64 22.25
CA PHE A 163 -4.48 9.47 22.44
C PHE A 163 -5.77 8.67 22.54
N GLU A 164 -5.72 7.35 22.41
CA GLU A 164 -6.90 6.50 22.52
C GLU A 164 -7.46 6.58 23.95
N ALA A 165 -8.51 7.36 24.11
CA ALA A 165 -9.29 7.35 25.34
C ALA A 165 -10.30 6.20 25.30
N ALA A 166 -10.68 5.65 26.45
CA ALA A 166 -11.59 4.50 26.54
C ALA A 166 -12.88 4.75 25.73
N GLY A 167 -13.02 4.04 24.61
CA GLY A 167 -14.20 4.07 23.73
C GLY A 167 -14.21 5.10 22.60
N LEU A 168 -13.20 5.96 22.48
CA LEU A 168 -13.10 6.95 21.38
C LEU A 168 -11.99 6.54 20.40
N ARG A 169 -12.32 6.44 19.12
CA ARG A 169 -11.30 6.34 18.07
C ARG A 169 -10.71 7.73 17.83
N SER A 170 -9.39 7.82 17.80
CA SER A 170 -8.71 9.09 17.51
C SER A 170 -7.98 9.02 16.19
N VAL A 171 -7.99 10.11 15.43
CA VAL A 171 -7.18 10.30 14.23
C VAL A 171 -6.27 11.48 14.48
N THR A 172 -4.97 11.20 14.58
CA THR A 172 -3.95 12.25 14.76
C THR A 172 -3.33 12.60 13.41
N VAL A 173 -3.44 13.85 13.00
CA VAL A 173 -2.76 14.41 11.82
C VAL A 173 -1.57 15.21 12.30
N LEU A 174 -0.36 14.69 12.08
CA LEU A 174 0.91 15.34 12.44
C LEU A 174 1.58 15.89 11.20
N ARG A 175 1.92 17.18 11.18
CA ARG A 175 2.78 17.79 10.16
C ARG A 175 4.17 18.03 10.73
N PHE A 176 5.14 17.25 10.21
CA PHE A 176 6.53 17.35 10.62
C PHE A 176 7.31 18.28 9.68
N ARG A 177 7.97 19.27 10.26
CA ARG A 177 8.76 20.28 9.56
C ARG A 177 10.21 20.21 9.99
N THR A 178 11.09 20.03 9.05
CA THR A 178 12.53 20.01 9.28
C THR A 178 13.26 20.81 8.22
N THR A 179 14.45 21.26 8.55
CA THR A 179 15.34 21.93 7.61
C THR A 179 16.04 20.87 6.77
N GLY A 180 15.60 20.69 5.53
CA GLY A 180 16.24 19.73 4.61
C GLY A 180 17.66 20.17 4.25
N ALA A 181 18.57 19.20 4.10
CA ALA A 181 19.85 19.45 3.46
C ALA A 181 19.59 19.96 2.04
N SER A 182 20.19 21.10 1.66
CA SER A 182 20.10 21.62 0.30
C SER A 182 20.59 20.56 -0.68
N VAL A 183 19.73 20.14 -1.61
CA VAL A 183 20.16 19.42 -2.80
C VAL A 183 20.92 20.44 -3.65
N GLY A 184 22.19 20.63 -3.34
CA GLY A 184 23.10 21.48 -4.10
C GLY A 184 23.52 20.76 -5.36
N GLY A 185 22.91 21.15 -6.50
CA GLY A 185 23.65 21.15 -7.76
C GLY A 185 24.80 22.15 -7.64
N GLU A 186 25.99 21.74 -7.98
CA GLU A 186 27.17 22.62 -8.05
C GLU A 186 26.83 23.89 -8.86
N GLY A 187 26.86 25.06 -8.22
CA GLY A 187 26.91 26.29 -8.97
C GLY A 187 26.22 27.54 -8.46
N THR A 188 25.60 27.61 -7.25
CA THR A 188 25.18 28.93 -6.71
C THR A 188 25.17 28.94 -5.19
N SER A 189 26.06 29.74 -4.62
CA SER A 189 26.27 29.99 -3.19
C SER A 189 25.21 30.93 -2.58
N THR A 190 23.94 30.52 -2.56
CA THR A 190 22.92 31.10 -1.70
C THR A 190 22.01 29.95 -1.23
N GLY A 191 22.55 29.16 -0.31
CA GLY A 191 21.83 28.02 0.30
C GLY A 191 20.69 28.53 1.17
N ARG A 192 19.53 28.77 0.59
CA ARG A 192 18.28 28.89 1.34
C ARG A 192 17.91 27.49 1.78
N ALA A 193 18.06 27.22 3.08
CA ALA A 193 17.60 25.96 3.66
C ALA A 193 16.12 25.76 3.32
N LEU A 194 15.81 24.72 2.55
CA LEU A 194 14.44 24.39 2.17
C LEU A 194 13.75 23.73 3.37
N LEU A 195 12.68 24.36 3.84
CA LEU A 195 11.80 23.74 4.83
C LEU A 195 11.04 22.60 4.13
N VAL A 196 11.21 21.37 4.63
CA VAL A 196 10.47 20.20 4.18
C VAL A 196 9.35 19.95 5.19
N GLU A 197 8.11 19.91 4.70
CA GLU A 197 6.95 19.56 5.50
C GLU A 197 6.39 18.21 5.03
N ARG A 198 6.16 17.29 5.97
CA ARG A 198 5.55 15.98 5.72
C ARG A 198 4.35 15.79 6.64
N ALA A 199 3.26 15.30 6.09
CA ALA A 199 2.06 14.98 6.84
C ALA A 199 2.02 13.49 7.17
N PHE A 200 1.66 13.17 8.41
CA PHE A 200 1.45 11.82 8.91
C PHE A 200 0.05 11.72 9.49
N GLN A 201 -0.62 10.61 9.25
CA GLN A 201 -1.91 10.32 9.86
C GLN A 201 -1.83 9.02 10.64
N PHE A 202 -2.25 9.06 11.90
CA PHE A 202 -2.25 7.90 12.79
C PHE A 202 -3.67 7.66 13.28
N HIS A 203 -4.07 6.38 13.33
CA HIS A 203 -5.34 5.96 13.90
C HIS A 203 -5.07 5.34 15.28
N GLY A 204 -5.71 5.86 16.31
CA GLY A 204 -5.52 5.40 17.68
C GLY A 204 -4.10 5.64 18.20
N ASN A 205 -3.48 4.60 18.73
CA ASN A 205 -2.11 4.63 19.21
C ASN A 205 -1.13 4.37 18.06
N SER A 206 -0.27 5.34 17.74
CA SER A 206 0.64 5.22 16.60
C SER A 206 1.76 4.17 16.79
N GLY A 207 2.02 3.76 18.02
CA GLY A 207 3.27 3.06 18.33
C GLY A 207 4.51 3.93 18.05
N PHE A 208 5.66 3.32 17.87
CA PHE A 208 6.92 4.03 17.58
C PHE A 208 7.03 4.30 16.07
N VAL A 209 7.00 5.58 15.67
CA VAL A 209 7.05 6.02 14.28
C VAL A 209 8.27 6.90 14.05
N ARG A 210 9.11 6.52 13.08
CA ARG A 210 10.23 7.34 12.61
C ARG A 210 9.71 8.35 11.57
N LEU A 211 9.92 9.63 11.84
CA LEU A 211 9.48 10.72 10.95
C LEU A 211 10.46 10.95 9.79
N ASP A 212 11.72 10.50 9.95
CA ASP A 212 12.74 10.52 8.91
C ASP A 212 13.52 9.19 8.89
N PRO A 213 12.93 8.11 8.33
CA PRO A 213 13.57 6.80 8.31
C PRO A 213 14.76 6.77 7.34
N ARG A 214 15.79 5.97 7.66
CA ARG A 214 16.83 5.61 6.70
C ARG A 214 16.23 4.71 5.62
N TRP A 215 16.80 4.73 4.40
CA TRP A 215 16.30 3.94 3.28
C TRP A 215 16.07 2.45 3.60
N PHE A 216 16.97 1.82 4.37
CA PHE A 216 16.84 0.41 4.74
C PHE A 216 15.75 0.17 5.80
N GLN A 217 15.47 1.15 6.67
CA GLN A 217 14.37 1.09 7.65
C GLN A 217 13.02 1.21 6.96
N ALA A 218 12.91 2.12 5.98
CA ALA A 218 11.75 2.19 5.10
C ALA A 218 11.61 0.89 4.30
N ALA A 219 12.67 0.42 3.66
CA ALA A 219 12.68 -0.81 2.88
C ALA A 219 12.21 -2.03 3.69
N SER A 220 12.82 -2.28 4.87
CA SER A 220 12.46 -3.44 5.70
C SER A 220 11.00 -3.40 6.16
N ARG A 221 10.48 -2.22 6.53
CA ARG A 221 9.08 -2.03 6.89
C ARG A 221 8.17 -2.39 5.72
N PHE A 222 8.43 -1.84 4.55
CA PHE A 222 7.60 -2.07 3.37
C PHE A 222 7.68 -3.51 2.85
N VAL A 223 8.80 -4.23 3.03
CA VAL A 223 8.85 -5.70 2.79
C VAL A 223 7.86 -6.43 3.70
N VAL A 224 7.84 -6.09 4.99
CA VAL A 224 6.90 -6.69 5.95
C VAL A 224 5.45 -6.34 5.60
N ASP A 225 5.18 -5.08 5.29
CA ASP A 225 3.83 -4.62 4.91
C ASP A 225 3.35 -5.34 3.63
N GLY A 226 4.20 -5.50 2.61
CA GLY A 226 3.88 -6.24 1.38
C GLY A 226 3.66 -7.73 1.61
N PHE A 227 4.44 -8.34 2.49
CA PHE A 227 4.28 -9.75 2.87
C PHE A 227 2.92 -9.99 3.53
N PHE A 228 2.58 -9.18 4.53
CA PHE A 228 1.29 -9.31 5.23
C PHE A 228 0.10 -8.83 4.39
N HIS A 229 0.30 -7.95 3.41
CA HIS A 229 -0.72 -7.58 2.44
C HIS A 229 -1.26 -8.79 1.69
N ILE A 230 -0.39 -9.69 1.23
CA ILE A 230 -0.80 -10.94 0.57
C ILE A 230 -1.49 -11.88 1.55
N LEU A 231 -0.94 -12.08 2.74
CA LEU A 231 -1.52 -13.01 3.71
C LEU A 231 -2.84 -12.52 4.32
N GLY A 232 -3.02 -11.21 4.43
CA GLY A 232 -4.27 -10.59 4.90
C GLY A 232 -5.30 -10.34 3.80
N GLY A 233 -4.91 -10.32 2.53
CA GLY A 233 -5.78 -10.09 1.37
C GLY A 233 -6.46 -11.37 0.91
N ILE A 234 -7.70 -11.62 1.33
CA ILE A 234 -8.46 -12.83 0.95
C ILE A 234 -8.63 -12.92 -0.57
N ASP A 235 -8.78 -11.81 -1.28
CA ASP A 235 -8.85 -11.73 -2.74
C ASP A 235 -7.56 -12.24 -3.41
N HIS A 236 -6.39 -11.85 -2.89
CA HIS A 236 -5.10 -12.37 -3.36
C HIS A 236 -4.96 -13.88 -3.08
N LEU A 237 -5.38 -14.33 -1.89
CA LEU A 237 -5.32 -15.75 -1.54
C LEU A 237 -6.23 -16.59 -2.43
N LEU A 238 -7.47 -16.14 -2.71
CA LEU A 238 -8.40 -16.82 -3.62
C LEU A 238 -7.88 -16.82 -5.06
N PHE A 239 -7.29 -15.70 -5.50
CA PHE A 239 -6.68 -15.61 -6.83
C PHE A 239 -5.50 -16.58 -6.97
N LEU A 240 -4.58 -16.63 -6.00
CA LEU A 240 -3.47 -17.59 -5.96
C LEU A 240 -3.96 -19.03 -5.89
N LEU A 241 -5.01 -19.30 -5.13
CA LEU A 241 -5.63 -20.61 -5.07
C LEU A 241 -6.14 -21.05 -6.45
N CYS A 242 -6.78 -20.14 -7.22
CA CYS A 242 -7.18 -20.42 -8.60
C CYS A 242 -5.99 -20.76 -9.52
N LEU A 243 -4.83 -20.17 -9.29
CA LEU A 243 -3.62 -20.49 -10.07
C LEU A 243 -3.10 -21.89 -9.76
N VAL A 244 -3.15 -22.30 -8.47
CA VAL A 244 -2.56 -23.57 -8.00
C VAL A 244 -3.48 -24.77 -8.25
N ILE A 245 -4.81 -24.61 -8.17
CA ILE A 245 -5.79 -25.70 -8.29
C ILE A 245 -5.52 -26.60 -9.52
N PRO A 246 -5.41 -26.08 -10.77
CA PRO A 246 -5.22 -26.91 -11.94
C PRO A 246 -3.75 -27.27 -12.22
N PHE A 247 -2.80 -26.48 -11.69
CA PHE A 247 -1.37 -26.64 -12.01
C PHE A 247 -0.52 -26.55 -10.74
N ARG A 248 0.12 -27.65 -10.38
CA ARG A 248 0.96 -27.75 -9.18
C ARG A 248 2.46 -27.86 -9.51
N ARG A 249 2.88 -27.23 -10.64
CA ARG A 249 4.28 -27.15 -11.06
C ARG A 249 4.90 -25.86 -10.54
N PHE A 250 5.63 -25.94 -9.44
CA PHE A 250 6.20 -24.79 -8.74
C PHE A 250 6.96 -23.84 -9.68
N GLY A 251 7.87 -24.35 -10.52
CA GLY A 251 8.66 -23.52 -11.44
C GLY A 251 7.82 -22.75 -12.48
N ALA A 252 6.70 -23.32 -12.95
CA ALA A 252 5.81 -22.62 -13.88
C ALA A 252 4.97 -21.57 -13.14
N LEU A 253 4.56 -21.86 -11.92
CA LEU A 253 3.77 -20.93 -11.10
C LEU A 253 4.59 -19.71 -10.66
N ILE A 254 5.89 -19.85 -10.37
CA ILE A 254 6.77 -18.70 -10.09
C ILE A 254 6.69 -17.66 -11.23
N VAL A 255 6.84 -18.09 -12.49
CA VAL A 255 6.80 -17.16 -13.64
C VAL A 255 5.46 -16.43 -13.72
N ILE A 256 4.34 -17.13 -13.45
CA ILE A 256 3.00 -16.56 -13.47
C ILE A 256 2.83 -15.54 -12.32
N VAL A 257 3.26 -15.89 -11.13
CA VAL A 257 3.15 -15.05 -9.93
C VAL A 257 4.05 -13.84 -10.05
N THR A 258 5.31 -13.99 -10.48
CA THR A 258 6.21 -12.85 -10.74
C THR A 258 5.65 -11.92 -11.84
N SER A 259 4.98 -12.47 -12.87
CA SER A 259 4.28 -11.65 -13.87
C SER A 259 3.20 -10.77 -13.25
N PHE A 260 2.43 -11.32 -12.29
CA PHE A 260 1.47 -10.55 -11.51
C PHE A 260 2.15 -9.44 -10.69
N THR A 261 3.20 -9.78 -9.94
CA THR A 261 3.92 -8.83 -9.09
C THR A 261 4.52 -7.67 -9.90
N VAL A 262 5.08 -7.96 -11.08
CA VAL A 262 5.59 -6.91 -11.99
C VAL A 262 4.47 -5.98 -12.44
N ALA A 263 3.33 -6.53 -12.87
CA ALA A 263 2.17 -5.74 -13.29
C ALA A 263 1.60 -4.90 -12.13
N HIS A 264 1.45 -5.53 -10.97
CA HIS A 264 1.02 -4.87 -9.72
C HIS A 264 1.96 -3.70 -9.37
N SER A 265 3.29 -3.90 -9.50
CA SER A 265 4.27 -2.85 -9.25
C SER A 265 4.10 -1.65 -10.16
N VAL A 266 3.81 -1.86 -11.45
CA VAL A 266 3.62 -0.79 -12.44
C VAL A 266 2.46 0.13 -12.03
N THR A 267 1.30 -0.44 -11.71
CA THR A 267 0.11 0.35 -11.35
C THR A 267 0.21 0.94 -9.94
N LEU A 268 0.86 0.25 -9.01
CA LEU A 268 1.14 0.77 -7.67
C LEU A 268 2.05 2.00 -7.72
N ILE A 269 3.14 1.95 -8.51
CA ILE A 269 4.05 3.09 -8.72
C ILE A 269 3.30 4.22 -9.42
N ALA A 270 2.54 3.94 -10.48
CA ALA A 270 1.74 4.94 -11.17
C ALA A 270 0.79 5.67 -10.21
N SER A 271 0.11 4.93 -9.33
CA SER A 271 -0.79 5.50 -8.32
C SER A 271 -0.07 6.36 -7.28
N ALA A 272 1.13 5.97 -6.87
CA ALA A 272 1.93 6.74 -5.91
C ALA A 272 2.39 8.10 -6.48
N TYR A 273 2.47 8.21 -7.80
CA TYR A 273 2.77 9.47 -8.51
C TYR A 273 1.52 10.16 -9.07
N ASP A 274 0.34 9.93 -8.44
CA ASP A 274 -0.93 10.56 -8.78
C ASP A 274 -1.39 10.37 -10.23
N MET A 275 -0.93 9.28 -10.89
CA MET A 275 -1.37 8.93 -12.25
C MET A 275 -2.68 8.11 -12.27
N ALA A 276 -3.19 7.69 -11.11
CA ALA A 276 -4.49 7.03 -11.01
C ALA A 276 -5.62 8.05 -10.96
N PRO A 277 -6.81 7.75 -11.52
CA PRO A 277 -7.96 8.61 -11.42
C PRO A 277 -8.34 8.89 -9.94
N SER A 278 -8.58 10.16 -9.61
CA SER A 278 -9.01 10.59 -8.28
C SER A 278 -10.53 10.53 -8.06
N ALA A 279 -11.28 10.06 -9.06
CA ALA A 279 -12.73 10.00 -9.05
C ALA A 279 -13.26 8.98 -8.02
N LEU A 280 -14.33 9.32 -7.31
CA LEU A 280 -14.93 8.49 -6.25
C LEU A 280 -15.45 7.13 -6.75
N TRP A 281 -15.78 7.01 -8.03
CA TRP A 281 -16.21 5.75 -8.65
C TRP A 281 -15.04 4.79 -8.95
N PHE A 282 -13.80 5.29 -8.96
CA PHE A 282 -12.64 4.48 -9.37
C PHE A 282 -12.33 3.34 -8.39
N PRO A 283 -12.30 3.53 -7.04
CA PRO A 283 -12.09 2.42 -6.11
C PRO A 283 -13.14 1.31 -6.24
N PRO A 284 -14.47 1.58 -6.25
CA PRO A 284 -15.47 0.54 -6.45
C PRO A 284 -15.36 -0.18 -7.80
N LEU A 285 -14.94 0.52 -8.85
CA LEU A 285 -14.66 -0.10 -10.15
C LEU A 285 -13.52 -1.12 -10.03
N VAL A 286 -12.38 -0.71 -9.45
CA VAL A 286 -11.21 -1.58 -9.30
C VAL A 286 -11.54 -2.79 -8.43
N GLU A 287 -12.24 -2.61 -7.32
CA GLU A 287 -12.69 -3.70 -6.46
C GLU A 287 -13.61 -4.69 -7.20
N THR A 288 -14.52 -4.18 -8.04
CA THR A 288 -15.40 -5.01 -8.89
C THR A 288 -14.59 -5.82 -9.89
N LEU A 289 -13.58 -5.20 -10.53
CA LEU A 289 -12.71 -5.87 -11.50
C LEU A 289 -11.79 -6.92 -10.82
N ILE A 290 -11.34 -6.66 -9.58
CA ILE A 290 -10.62 -7.65 -8.78
C ILE A 290 -11.49 -8.89 -8.54
N ALA A 291 -12.73 -8.70 -8.08
CA ALA A 291 -13.65 -9.80 -7.89
C ALA A 291 -13.98 -10.54 -9.20
N ALA A 292 -14.18 -9.80 -10.30
CA ALA A 292 -14.38 -10.37 -11.63
C ALA A 292 -13.19 -11.21 -12.10
N SER A 293 -11.95 -10.81 -11.78
CA SER A 293 -10.75 -11.57 -12.11
C SER A 293 -10.70 -12.94 -11.41
N ILE A 294 -11.14 -13.00 -10.16
CA ILE A 294 -11.25 -14.26 -9.39
C ILE A 294 -12.29 -15.18 -10.00
N VAL A 295 -13.46 -14.65 -10.35
CA VAL A 295 -14.53 -15.40 -11.04
C VAL A 295 -14.01 -15.95 -12.37
N TYR A 296 -13.36 -15.10 -13.18
CA TYR A 296 -12.80 -15.50 -14.47
C TYR A 296 -11.81 -16.66 -14.32
N MET A 297 -10.84 -16.54 -13.41
CA MET A 297 -9.83 -17.60 -13.19
C MET A 297 -10.44 -18.91 -12.70
N ALA A 298 -11.45 -18.82 -11.84
CA ALA A 298 -12.16 -20.00 -11.36
C ALA A 298 -12.97 -20.69 -12.47
N LEU A 299 -13.63 -19.92 -13.33
CA LEU A 299 -14.36 -20.47 -14.49
C LEU A 299 -13.41 -21.06 -15.54
N GLU A 300 -12.25 -20.40 -15.80
CA GLU A 300 -11.22 -20.95 -16.70
C GLU A 300 -10.70 -22.32 -16.22
N ASN A 301 -10.56 -22.49 -14.90
CA ASN A 301 -10.18 -23.79 -14.33
C ASN A 301 -11.19 -24.90 -14.62
N ILE A 302 -12.50 -24.57 -14.64
CA ILE A 302 -13.58 -25.52 -14.89
C ILE A 302 -13.65 -25.89 -16.37
N VAL A 303 -13.54 -24.89 -17.25
CA VAL A 303 -13.77 -25.05 -18.69
C VAL A 303 -12.54 -25.65 -19.38
N SER A 304 -11.40 -24.98 -19.33
CA SER A 304 -10.19 -25.41 -20.04
C SER A 304 -8.95 -24.63 -19.55
N PRO A 305 -8.27 -25.10 -18.52
CA PRO A 305 -7.08 -24.42 -18.02
C PRO A 305 -5.94 -24.46 -19.02
N ALA A 306 -5.42 -23.30 -19.44
CA ALA A 306 -4.35 -23.17 -20.43
C ALA A 306 -3.10 -22.50 -19.84
N LEU A 307 -2.12 -23.29 -19.42
CA LEU A 307 -0.88 -22.81 -18.77
C LEU A 307 -0.12 -21.75 -19.59
N ASN A 308 -0.07 -21.92 -20.92
CA ASN A 308 0.73 -21.06 -21.80
C ASN A 308 0.25 -19.60 -21.88
N ARG A 309 -1.02 -19.33 -21.62
CA ARG A 309 -1.62 -17.97 -21.64
C ARG A 309 -1.76 -17.35 -20.25
N ARG A 310 -1.60 -18.12 -19.20
CA ARG A 310 -1.86 -17.66 -17.82
C ARG A 310 -0.99 -16.50 -17.40
N TRP A 311 0.28 -16.47 -17.78
CA TRP A 311 1.15 -15.37 -17.41
C TRP A 311 0.66 -14.01 -17.98
N VAL A 312 0.09 -13.99 -19.21
CA VAL A 312 -0.48 -12.78 -19.81
C VAL A 312 -1.76 -12.35 -19.09
N ILE A 313 -2.66 -13.29 -18.81
CA ILE A 313 -3.92 -13.04 -18.10
C ILE A 313 -3.61 -12.55 -16.69
N THR A 314 -2.69 -13.20 -16.00
CA THR A 314 -2.27 -12.85 -14.65
C THR A 314 -1.58 -11.48 -14.61
N PHE A 315 -0.80 -11.14 -15.65
CA PHE A 315 -0.25 -9.80 -15.83
C PHE A 315 -1.36 -8.74 -15.93
N ALA A 316 -2.36 -8.97 -16.79
CA ALA A 316 -3.47 -8.04 -16.94
C ALA A 316 -4.25 -7.85 -15.61
N PHE A 317 -4.48 -8.93 -14.87
CA PHE A 317 -5.13 -8.85 -13.56
C PHE A 317 -4.23 -8.21 -12.49
N GLY A 318 -2.93 -8.40 -12.56
CA GLY A 318 -1.96 -7.72 -11.70
C GLY A 318 -2.02 -6.19 -11.84
N LEU A 319 -2.21 -5.67 -13.06
CA LEU A 319 -2.43 -4.24 -13.28
C LEU A 319 -3.68 -3.72 -12.55
N VAL A 320 -4.76 -4.49 -12.55
CA VAL A 320 -6.00 -4.12 -11.84
C VAL A 320 -5.78 -4.16 -10.32
N HIS A 321 -5.19 -5.23 -9.80
CA HIS A 321 -4.96 -5.41 -8.37
C HIS A 321 -4.06 -4.32 -7.77
N GLY A 322 -3.04 -3.85 -8.51
CA GLY A 322 -2.16 -2.80 -8.05
C GLY A 322 -2.86 -1.45 -7.83
N PHE A 323 -3.90 -1.15 -8.62
CA PHE A 323 -4.74 0.02 -8.34
C PHE A 323 -5.60 -0.16 -7.09
N GLY A 324 -6.02 -1.38 -6.74
CA GLY A 324 -6.87 -1.65 -5.57
C GLY A 324 -6.21 -1.29 -4.25
N PHE A 325 -4.89 -1.49 -4.14
CA PHE A 325 -4.14 -1.16 -2.93
C PHE A 325 -3.71 0.32 -2.86
N SER A 326 -3.77 1.06 -3.96
CA SER A 326 -3.24 2.42 -4.05
C SER A 326 -3.83 3.39 -3.02
N PHE A 327 -5.08 3.23 -2.65
CA PHE A 327 -5.76 4.08 -1.66
C PHE A 327 -5.26 3.80 -0.23
N ALA A 328 -5.12 2.52 0.16
CA ALA A 328 -4.57 2.14 1.46
C ALA A 328 -3.07 2.46 1.56
N LEU A 329 -2.36 2.42 0.43
CA LEU A 329 -0.94 2.73 0.38
C LEU A 329 -0.62 4.20 0.69
N ARG A 330 -1.50 5.14 0.36
CA ARG A 330 -1.28 6.57 0.65
C ARG A 330 -0.98 6.80 2.13
N ASP A 331 -1.70 6.10 3.01
CA ASP A 331 -1.48 6.20 4.46
C ASP A 331 -0.13 5.60 4.88
N SER A 332 0.31 4.55 4.20
CA SER A 332 1.61 3.92 4.46
C SER A 332 2.78 4.71 3.87
N LEU A 333 2.60 5.35 2.71
CA LEU A 333 3.66 6.13 2.04
C LEU A 333 4.14 7.34 2.84
N GLN A 334 3.31 7.90 3.73
CA GLN A 334 3.76 8.93 4.67
C GLN A 334 4.97 8.46 5.51
N LEU A 335 5.10 7.13 5.73
CA LEU A 335 6.17 6.52 6.51
C LEU A 335 7.43 6.19 5.68
N ALA A 336 7.37 6.36 4.36
CA ALA A 336 8.50 6.15 3.44
C ALA A 336 9.56 7.27 3.52
N GLY A 337 9.20 8.42 4.06
CA GLY A 337 10.06 9.60 4.06
C GLY A 337 10.39 10.05 2.63
N ASN A 338 11.69 10.26 2.33
CA ASN A 338 12.15 10.60 0.97
C ASN A 338 12.38 9.35 0.08
N HIS A 339 12.10 8.14 0.61
CA HIS A 339 12.47 6.89 -0.05
C HIS A 339 11.27 6.18 -0.70
N VAL A 340 10.33 6.94 -1.30
CA VAL A 340 9.07 6.42 -1.86
C VAL A 340 9.31 5.27 -2.84
N LEU A 341 10.17 5.46 -3.85
CA LEU A 341 10.44 4.42 -4.85
C LEU A 341 11.07 3.16 -4.22
N THR A 342 12.04 3.35 -3.32
CA THR A 342 12.65 2.23 -2.59
C THR A 342 11.61 1.48 -1.77
N SER A 343 10.71 2.18 -1.10
CA SER A 343 9.62 1.60 -0.31
C SER A 343 8.65 0.81 -1.18
N LEU A 344 8.25 1.34 -2.34
CA LEU A 344 7.36 0.65 -3.27
C LEU A 344 7.98 -0.62 -3.85
N LEU A 345 9.26 -0.56 -4.25
CA LEU A 345 9.98 -1.75 -4.72
C LEU A 345 10.14 -2.78 -3.61
N SER A 346 10.44 -2.34 -2.39
CA SER A 346 10.54 -3.22 -1.21
C SER A 346 9.20 -3.86 -0.84
N PHE A 347 8.10 -3.13 -0.96
CA PHE A 347 6.75 -3.66 -0.79
C PHE A 347 6.48 -4.80 -1.77
N ASN A 348 6.83 -4.63 -3.04
CA ASN A 348 6.64 -5.67 -4.05
C ASN A 348 7.54 -6.89 -3.84
N VAL A 349 8.74 -6.73 -3.25
CA VAL A 349 9.55 -7.86 -2.76
C VAL A 349 8.78 -8.61 -1.66
N GLY A 350 8.16 -7.91 -0.74
CA GLY A 350 7.30 -8.51 0.30
C GLY A 350 6.12 -9.27 -0.29
N VAL A 351 5.43 -8.67 -1.27
CA VAL A 351 4.34 -9.30 -2.03
C VAL A 351 4.80 -10.62 -2.64
N GLU A 352 5.92 -10.63 -3.36
CA GLU A 352 6.48 -11.84 -3.98
C GLU A 352 6.79 -12.91 -2.93
N LEU A 353 7.42 -12.55 -1.81
CA LEU A 353 7.70 -13.48 -0.72
C LEU A 353 6.42 -14.08 -0.11
N GLY A 354 5.38 -13.26 0.09
CA GLY A 354 4.07 -13.72 0.57
C GLY A 354 3.43 -14.72 -0.39
N GLN A 355 3.44 -14.42 -1.68
CA GLN A 355 2.92 -15.29 -2.72
C GLN A 355 3.69 -16.63 -2.80
N LEU A 356 5.04 -16.58 -2.75
CA LEU A 356 5.86 -17.78 -2.74
C LEU A 356 5.58 -18.66 -1.51
N LEU A 357 5.39 -18.06 -0.34
CA LEU A 357 4.98 -18.81 0.86
C LEU A 357 3.65 -19.52 0.64
N VAL A 358 2.64 -18.81 0.10
CA VAL A 358 1.33 -19.40 -0.22
C VAL A 358 1.47 -20.56 -1.20
N LEU A 359 2.30 -20.45 -2.25
CA LEU A 359 2.57 -21.54 -3.19
C LEU A 359 3.20 -22.75 -2.50
N VAL A 360 4.21 -22.53 -1.65
CA VAL A 360 4.91 -23.60 -0.90
C VAL A 360 3.96 -24.37 0.00
N LEU A 361 2.96 -23.71 0.57
CA LEU A 361 1.95 -24.33 1.44
C LEU A 361 0.79 -24.94 0.64
N ALA A 362 0.27 -24.23 -0.37
CA ALA A 362 -0.92 -24.64 -1.11
C ALA A 362 -0.65 -25.84 -2.06
N ILE A 363 0.51 -25.91 -2.71
CA ILE A 363 0.83 -27.01 -3.63
C ILE A 363 0.79 -28.37 -2.92
N PRO A 364 1.56 -28.61 -1.84
CA PRO A 364 1.52 -29.92 -1.17
C PRO A 364 0.17 -30.19 -0.49
N ALA A 365 -0.51 -29.13 0.00
CA ALA A 365 -1.83 -29.30 0.59
C ALA A 365 -2.86 -29.80 -0.45
N LEU A 366 -2.89 -29.19 -1.64
CA LEU A 366 -3.77 -29.63 -2.72
C LEU A 366 -3.36 -30.99 -3.30
N ASP A 367 -2.05 -31.29 -3.42
CA ASP A 367 -1.58 -32.62 -3.81
C ASP A 367 -2.05 -33.70 -2.83
N ALA A 368 -2.02 -33.42 -1.54
CA ALA A 368 -2.53 -34.34 -0.53
C ALA A 368 -4.05 -34.53 -0.65
N VAL A 369 -4.82 -33.45 -0.86
CA VAL A 369 -6.28 -33.50 -1.05
C VAL A 369 -6.63 -34.35 -2.27
N PHE A 370 -5.95 -34.17 -3.41
CA PHE A 370 -6.25 -34.88 -4.64
C PHE A 370 -5.72 -36.32 -4.64
N ARG A 371 -4.63 -36.58 -3.92
CA ARG A 371 -4.07 -37.93 -3.81
C ARG A 371 -4.87 -38.83 -2.86
N TYR A 372 -5.38 -38.27 -1.75
CA TYR A 372 -6.01 -39.07 -0.69
C TYR A 372 -7.52 -38.83 -0.53
N GLY A 373 -8.06 -37.75 -1.11
CA GLY A 373 -9.44 -37.33 -0.84
C GLY A 373 -10.38 -37.43 -2.02
N VAL A 374 -10.12 -36.75 -3.10
CA VAL A 374 -11.06 -36.55 -4.23
C VAL A 374 -10.34 -36.66 -5.56
N PRO A 375 -10.94 -37.30 -6.60
CA PRO A 375 -10.37 -37.31 -7.96
C PRO A 375 -10.09 -35.88 -8.43
N GLU A 376 -8.92 -35.69 -9.05
CA GLU A 376 -8.36 -34.35 -9.40
C GLU A 376 -9.35 -33.48 -10.18
N ARG A 377 -10.03 -34.05 -11.21
CA ARG A 377 -11.00 -33.30 -12.00
C ARG A 377 -12.20 -32.83 -11.19
N ILE A 378 -12.74 -33.68 -10.34
CA ILE A 378 -13.89 -33.33 -9.48
C ILE A 378 -13.47 -32.31 -8.44
N GLY A 379 -12.33 -32.51 -7.79
CA GLY A 379 -11.79 -31.56 -6.82
C GLY A 379 -11.50 -30.17 -7.43
N THR A 380 -10.91 -30.14 -8.64
CA THR A 380 -10.70 -28.90 -9.39
C THR A 380 -12.02 -28.16 -9.64
N ILE A 381 -13.05 -28.87 -10.13
CA ILE A 381 -14.36 -28.27 -10.41
C ILE A 381 -15.01 -27.75 -9.10
N VAL A 382 -15.02 -28.56 -8.06
CA VAL A 382 -15.68 -28.21 -6.79
C VAL A 382 -14.99 -27.00 -6.13
N LEU A 383 -13.65 -27.04 -6.00
CA LEU A 383 -12.89 -25.94 -5.41
C LEU A 383 -13.03 -24.66 -6.24
N SER A 384 -12.93 -24.76 -7.58
CA SER A 384 -13.11 -23.59 -8.44
C SER A 384 -14.54 -23.06 -8.41
N ALA A 385 -15.56 -23.92 -8.30
CA ALA A 385 -16.96 -23.48 -8.16
C ALA A 385 -17.19 -22.72 -6.84
N LEU A 386 -16.58 -23.19 -5.72
CA LEU A 386 -16.64 -22.49 -4.44
C LEU A 386 -15.98 -21.11 -4.51
N VAL A 387 -14.80 -21.01 -5.12
CA VAL A 387 -14.10 -19.73 -5.33
C VAL A 387 -14.91 -18.82 -6.27
N ALA A 388 -15.46 -19.36 -7.37
CA ALA A 388 -16.33 -18.59 -8.27
C ALA A 388 -17.57 -18.05 -7.57
N HIS A 389 -18.19 -18.84 -6.70
CA HIS A 389 -19.34 -18.42 -5.92
C HIS A 389 -19.01 -17.25 -4.99
N THR A 390 -17.90 -17.34 -4.23
CA THR A 390 -17.44 -16.25 -3.37
C THR A 390 -17.11 -15.00 -4.18
N GLY A 391 -16.35 -15.14 -5.26
CA GLY A 391 -15.99 -14.04 -6.15
C GLY A 391 -17.22 -13.38 -6.80
N TRP A 392 -18.24 -14.17 -7.16
CA TRP A 392 -19.50 -13.67 -7.71
C TRP A 392 -20.27 -12.79 -6.70
N HIS A 393 -20.37 -13.21 -5.45
CA HIS A 393 -20.98 -12.40 -4.40
C HIS A 393 -20.25 -11.07 -4.21
N TRP A 394 -18.93 -11.09 -4.16
CA TRP A 394 -18.15 -9.86 -4.06
C TRP A 394 -18.30 -8.96 -5.29
N MET A 395 -18.31 -9.56 -6.49
CA MET A 395 -18.48 -8.82 -7.74
C MET A 395 -19.86 -8.12 -7.79
N THR A 396 -20.92 -8.80 -7.38
CA THR A 396 -22.27 -8.22 -7.35
C THR A 396 -22.44 -7.15 -6.28
N GLU A 397 -21.86 -7.35 -5.10
CA GLU A 397 -21.87 -6.36 -4.00
C GLU A 397 -21.12 -5.09 -4.39
N ARG A 398 -19.86 -5.24 -4.85
CA ARG A 398 -19.01 -4.11 -5.25
C ARG A 398 -19.53 -3.42 -6.51
N GLY A 399 -20.05 -4.19 -7.47
CA GLY A 399 -20.74 -3.68 -8.65
C GLY A 399 -22.02 -2.91 -8.31
N GLY A 400 -22.76 -3.34 -7.29
CA GLY A 400 -23.90 -2.60 -6.76
C GLY A 400 -23.52 -1.24 -6.16
N ARG A 401 -22.39 -1.16 -5.44
CA ARG A 401 -21.83 0.11 -4.96
C ARG A 401 -21.39 0.99 -6.13
N LEU A 402 -20.74 0.41 -7.14
CA LEU A 402 -20.32 1.11 -8.36
C LEU A 402 -21.52 1.71 -9.11
N ALA A 403 -22.64 0.99 -9.20
CA ALA A 403 -23.85 1.44 -9.88
C ALA A 403 -24.54 2.65 -9.21
N GLN A 404 -24.19 2.97 -7.95
CA GLN A 404 -24.73 4.14 -7.24
C GLN A 404 -24.08 5.46 -7.68
N TYR A 405 -22.93 5.39 -8.34
CA TYR A 405 -22.26 6.59 -8.84
C TYR A 405 -22.86 7.04 -10.17
N GLN A 406 -23.20 8.32 -10.25
CA GLN A 406 -23.59 8.95 -11.51
C GLN A 406 -22.32 9.18 -12.34
N TYR A 407 -22.23 8.52 -13.50
CA TYR A 407 -21.14 8.71 -14.42
C TYR A 407 -21.40 9.97 -15.25
N GLU A 408 -20.64 11.00 -14.99
CA GLU A 408 -20.50 12.07 -15.97
C GLU A 408 -19.55 11.56 -17.07
N TRP A 409 -20.05 11.44 -18.29
CA TRP A 409 -19.20 11.08 -19.41
C TRP A 409 -18.10 12.13 -19.55
N PRO A 410 -16.84 11.72 -19.77
CA PRO A 410 -15.77 12.68 -19.97
C PRO A 410 -16.13 13.61 -21.11
N VAL A 411 -16.08 14.90 -20.88
CA VAL A 411 -16.23 15.89 -21.94
C VAL A 411 -15.03 15.69 -22.87
N PHE A 412 -15.32 15.42 -24.15
CA PHE A 412 -14.30 15.25 -25.18
C PHE A 412 -13.72 16.62 -25.55
N ASP A 413 -13.04 17.24 -24.59
CA ASP A 413 -12.33 18.50 -24.75
C ASP A 413 -10.84 18.29 -25.10
N PHE A 414 -10.13 19.39 -25.34
CA PHE A 414 -8.71 19.33 -25.64
C PHE A 414 -7.87 18.65 -24.53
N ALA A 415 -8.29 18.76 -23.25
CA ALA A 415 -7.59 18.13 -22.14
C ALA A 415 -7.73 16.61 -22.18
N PHE A 416 -8.90 16.08 -22.56
CA PHE A 416 -9.13 14.65 -22.77
C PHE A 416 -8.23 14.11 -23.89
N PHE A 417 -8.14 14.81 -25.03
CA PHE A 417 -7.32 14.39 -26.16
C PHE A 417 -5.82 14.50 -25.84
N ASP A 418 -5.37 15.51 -25.08
CA ASP A 418 -3.98 15.60 -24.59
C ASP A 418 -3.62 14.42 -23.68
N LEU A 419 -4.52 14.08 -22.75
CA LEU A 419 -4.35 12.93 -21.86
C LEU A 419 -4.29 11.61 -22.66
N LEU A 420 -5.20 11.43 -23.61
CA LEU A 420 -5.23 10.25 -24.49
C LEU A 420 -3.94 10.13 -25.32
N LEU A 421 -3.46 11.26 -25.85
CA LEU A 421 -2.22 11.32 -26.63
C LEU A 421 -1.01 10.96 -25.75
N ARG A 422 -0.91 11.50 -24.55
CA ARG A 422 0.18 11.17 -23.61
C ARG A 422 0.19 9.69 -23.27
N TRP A 423 -0.96 9.10 -22.95
CA TRP A 423 -1.05 7.68 -22.66
C TRP A 423 -0.74 6.79 -23.86
N SER A 424 -1.17 7.20 -25.08
CA SER A 424 -0.82 6.48 -26.30
C SER A 424 0.69 6.54 -26.58
N MET A 425 1.34 7.68 -26.35
CA MET A 425 2.80 7.80 -26.48
C MET A 425 3.54 6.92 -25.47
N VAL A 426 3.10 6.85 -24.20
CA VAL A 426 3.65 5.94 -23.19
C VAL A 426 3.48 4.48 -23.62
N ALA A 427 2.30 4.11 -24.12
CA ALA A 427 2.03 2.76 -24.61
C ALA A 427 2.94 2.38 -25.80
N VAL A 428 3.13 3.30 -26.75
CA VAL A 428 4.02 3.11 -27.90
C VAL A 428 5.47 2.99 -27.44
N ALA A 429 5.93 3.83 -26.49
CA ALA A 429 7.28 3.75 -25.94
C ALA A 429 7.51 2.40 -25.21
N LEU A 430 6.56 1.95 -24.40
CA LEU A 430 6.64 0.65 -23.74
C LEU A 430 6.64 -0.51 -24.75
N ALA A 431 5.80 -0.44 -25.80
CA ALA A 431 5.78 -1.42 -26.88
C ALA A 431 7.11 -1.45 -27.65
N ALA A 432 7.71 -0.28 -27.92
CA ALA A 432 9.02 -0.16 -28.57
C ALA A 432 10.15 -0.76 -27.71
N VAL A 433 10.16 -0.47 -26.41
CA VAL A 433 11.11 -1.07 -25.46
C VAL A 433 10.93 -2.59 -25.38
N ALA A 434 9.72 -3.07 -25.28
CA ALA A 434 9.43 -4.48 -25.29
C ALA A 434 9.91 -5.15 -26.60
N TRP A 435 9.61 -4.53 -27.75
CA TRP A 435 10.06 -5.01 -29.05
C TRP A 435 11.59 -5.06 -29.15
N LEU A 436 12.29 -4.05 -28.64
CA LEU A 436 13.77 -4.00 -28.62
C LEU A 436 14.35 -5.12 -27.75
N ILE A 437 13.79 -5.34 -26.56
CA ILE A 437 14.22 -6.41 -25.64
C ILE A 437 14.00 -7.80 -26.27
N PHE A 438 12.82 -8.04 -26.84
CA PHE A 438 12.48 -9.32 -27.47
C PHE A 438 13.17 -9.51 -28.84
N GLY A 439 13.37 -8.42 -29.59
CA GLY A 439 14.08 -8.44 -30.88
C GLY A 439 15.56 -8.74 -30.72
N VAL A 440 16.24 -8.12 -29.77
CA VAL A 440 17.67 -8.39 -29.46
C VAL A 440 17.86 -9.83 -28.98
N ARG A 441 16.92 -10.39 -28.16
CA ARG A 441 16.99 -11.79 -27.76
C ARG A 441 16.84 -12.77 -28.93
N LYS A 442 15.96 -12.49 -29.90
CA LYS A 442 15.82 -13.32 -31.11
C LYS A 442 17.07 -13.24 -31.99
N GLY A 443 17.67 -12.06 -32.14
CA GLY A 443 18.93 -11.87 -32.89
C GLY A 443 20.10 -12.65 -32.29
N ALA A 444 20.28 -12.56 -30.97
CA ALA A 444 21.34 -13.27 -30.25
C ALA A 444 21.23 -14.82 -30.33
N VAL A 445 20.00 -15.34 -30.32
CA VAL A 445 19.75 -16.80 -30.51
C VAL A 445 20.05 -17.23 -31.93
N HIS A 446 19.72 -16.40 -32.94
CA HIS A 446 19.98 -16.71 -34.35
C HIS A 446 21.49 -16.70 -34.68
N GLU A 447 22.24 -15.68 -34.18
CA GLU A 447 23.70 -15.66 -34.33
C GLU A 447 24.41 -16.86 -33.63
N SER A 448 23.92 -17.24 -32.46
CA SER A 448 24.49 -18.39 -31.75
C SER A 448 24.24 -19.72 -32.48
N TRP A 449 23.14 -19.82 -33.21
CA TRP A 449 22.82 -21.02 -34.03
C TRP A 449 23.65 -21.07 -35.30
N VAL A 450 23.81 -19.93 -36.00
CA VAL A 450 24.65 -19.77 -37.20
C VAL A 450 26.13 -20.05 -36.86
N ARG A 451 26.64 -19.54 -35.74
CA ARG A 451 28.03 -19.87 -35.30
C ARG A 451 28.23 -21.30 -34.92
N ARG A 452 27.23 -22.01 -34.42
CA ARG A 452 27.30 -23.46 -34.14
C ARG A 452 27.30 -24.29 -35.43
N SER A 453 26.48 -23.95 -36.41
CA SER A 453 26.45 -24.65 -37.69
C SER A 453 27.72 -24.46 -38.52
N LEU A 454 28.37 -23.28 -38.43
CA LEU A 454 29.66 -23.03 -39.07
C LEU A 454 30.85 -23.76 -38.40
N ARG A 455 30.75 -24.07 -37.09
CA ARG A 455 31.78 -24.88 -36.39
C ARG A 455 31.66 -26.37 -36.59
N SER A 456 30.49 -26.90 -36.96
CA SER A 456 30.26 -28.33 -37.22
C SER A 456 30.52 -28.76 -38.66
N GLY A 457 30.89 -27.82 -39.55
CA GLY A 457 31.14 -28.06 -40.96
C GLY A 457 32.61 -27.99 -41.36
N SER A 458 33.54 -28.64 -40.60
CA SER A 458 34.88 -28.86 -41.09
C SER A 458 34.92 -30.23 -41.78
N PRO A 459 35.16 -30.32 -43.13
CA PRO A 459 35.38 -31.60 -43.78
C PRO A 459 36.82 -32.04 -43.51
N GLY A 460 36.96 -33.19 -42.86
CA GLY A 460 38.22 -33.88 -42.77
C GLY A 460 38.69 -34.30 -44.15
N VAL A 461 39.86 -33.77 -44.52
CA VAL A 461 40.66 -34.23 -45.67
C VAL A 461 41.14 -35.66 -45.35
N ALA A 462 40.61 -36.65 -46.05
CA ALA A 462 41.18 -37.99 -46.11
C ALA A 462 41.74 -38.20 -47.52
N SER A 463 43.05 -38.28 -47.60
CA SER A 463 43.87 -38.65 -48.76
C SER A 463 43.65 -40.09 -49.23
N GLY A 464 43.71 -40.24 -50.51
CA GLY A 464 43.55 -41.34 -51.38
C GLY A 464 44.04 -42.75 -51.02
N ARG A 465 43.41 -43.68 -51.67
CA ARG A 465 44.14 -44.77 -52.38
C ARG A 465 43.21 -45.44 -53.40
N THR A 466 43.66 -45.46 -54.63
CA THR A 466 43.20 -46.28 -55.75
C THR A 466 43.18 -47.74 -55.36
N ASP A 467 42.15 -48.51 -55.72
CA ASP A 467 42.36 -49.75 -56.49
C ASP A 467 41.11 -50.29 -57.22
N HIS A 468 41.40 -51.00 -58.32
CA HIS A 468 40.53 -51.57 -59.33
C HIS A 468 39.53 -52.63 -58.83
N GLY A 469 38.48 -52.81 -59.57
CA GLY A 469 37.82 -54.14 -59.65
C GLY A 469 36.35 -54.11 -60.07
N ALA A 470 36.17 -54.59 -61.25
CA ALA A 470 34.99 -54.86 -62.06
C ALA A 470 33.89 -55.72 -61.43
N HIS A 471 32.80 -55.71 -62.16
CA HIS A 471 31.69 -56.66 -62.32
C HIS A 471 30.34 -56.25 -61.71
N GLU A 472 29.43 -55.75 -62.56
CA GLU A 472 28.41 -56.58 -63.30
C GLU A 472 27.24 -57.12 -62.46
N HIS A 473 26.08 -56.80 -62.95
CA HIS A 473 24.84 -57.56 -63.01
C HIS A 473 23.65 -57.26 -62.01
N ARG A 474 22.58 -56.83 -62.69
CA ARG A 474 21.17 -57.28 -62.62
C ARG A 474 20.34 -56.87 -61.42
N ALA A 475 19.37 -56.02 -61.67
CA ALA A 475 18.03 -56.31 -62.22
C ALA A 475 16.99 -56.81 -61.20
N GLN A 476 15.88 -56.08 -61.15
CA GLN A 476 14.47 -56.48 -60.98
C GLN A 476 13.88 -56.64 -59.57
N SER A 477 12.92 -55.78 -59.39
CA SER A 477 11.51 -56.04 -59.05
C SER A 477 11.18 -56.61 -57.67
N LEU A 478 10.50 -55.83 -56.84
CA LEU A 478 9.06 -55.80 -56.57
C LEU A 478 8.74 -54.67 -55.64
#